data_0c61622564c4a5287b6da229e02d5801
#
_entry.id   0c61622564c4a5287b6da229e02d5801
#
_cell.length_a   1.000
_cell.length_b   1.000
_cell.length_c   1.000
_cell.angle_alpha   90.00
_cell.angle_beta   90.00
_cell.angle_gamma   90.00
#
_symmetry.space_group_name_H-M   'P 1'
#
loop_
_entity.id
_entity.type
_entity.pdbx_description
1 polymer ?
#
loop_
_entity_poly.entity_id
_entity_poly.type
_entity_poly.pdbx_seq_one_letter_code
_entity_poly.pdbx_strand_id
1 'polypeptide(L)'
;MSYIFTSESVSGGHPDKVCDQISDAILDAYLAEDPNSRVACETMIKNNMVFIAGEITSLGSPDLEPVVRKTINDIGYNTDEYGFNGDTCEFTNLVFEQSPDISQGVTEGEGENLEQGAGDQGLMFGYACTETESLMPLPIDLSHRLVKKQADVMKNGEIKWLRPDAKSQVSVIYSDDGKTIEGLSAVVLSTQHDENVSQEEIKSEVMKKIIKPVVPDEWILDSTNIYINPTGKFVIGGPVGDCGLTGRKIIVDTYGGMARH
;
A
#
# COMPACT_ATOMS: atom_id res chain seq x y z
N MET A 1 25.68 22.93 4.40
CA MET A 1 25.73 21.51 3.95
C MET A 1 24.32 21.09 3.56
N SER A 2 24.12 20.62 2.36
CA SER A 2 22.83 20.03 1.98
C SER A 2 22.53 18.79 2.80
N TYR A 3 21.26 18.49 3.10
CA TYR A 3 20.88 17.25 3.76
C TYR A 3 20.02 16.39 2.85
N ILE A 4 20.07 15.07 3.04
CA ILE A 4 19.30 14.12 2.26
C ILE A 4 18.16 13.57 3.13
N PHE A 5 16.94 13.59 2.58
CA PHE A 5 15.79 12.94 3.18
C PHE A 5 15.24 11.86 2.25
N THR A 6 14.90 10.72 2.81
CA THR A 6 14.49 9.54 2.05
C THR A 6 13.13 9.04 2.53
N SER A 7 12.24 8.78 1.57
CA SER A 7 10.98 8.07 1.82
C SER A 7 10.86 6.86 0.91
N GLU A 8 10.04 5.91 1.32
CA GLU A 8 9.75 4.70 0.55
C GLU A 8 8.25 4.50 0.38
N SER A 9 7.87 3.73 -0.63
CA SER A 9 6.51 3.28 -0.85
C SER A 9 6.48 1.86 -1.40
N VAL A 10 5.30 1.25 -1.37
CA VAL A 10 5.05 -0.09 -1.90
C VAL A 10 3.84 -0.08 -2.83
N SER A 11 3.83 -1.00 -3.81
CA SER A 11 2.69 -1.17 -4.70
C SER A 11 1.49 -1.80 -3.99
N GLY A 12 0.31 -1.70 -4.60
CA GLY A 12 -0.88 -2.40 -4.14
C GLY A 12 -0.73 -3.92 -4.09
N GLY A 13 0.25 -4.50 -4.81
CA GLY A 13 0.57 -5.93 -4.77
C GLY A 13 1.57 -6.33 -3.68
N HIS A 14 2.11 -5.39 -2.90
CA HIS A 14 2.91 -5.74 -1.72
C HIS A 14 2.02 -6.46 -0.69
N PRO A 15 2.50 -7.52 -0.03
CA PRO A 15 1.66 -8.34 0.87
C PRO A 15 0.89 -7.53 1.92
N ASP A 16 1.54 -6.61 2.64
CA ASP A 16 0.87 -5.78 3.63
C ASP A 16 -0.21 -4.88 2.99
N LYS A 17 0.05 -4.31 1.78
CA LYS A 17 -0.95 -3.47 1.09
C LYS A 17 -2.08 -4.28 0.46
N VAL A 18 -1.88 -5.54 0.12
CA VAL A 18 -2.97 -6.46 -0.21
C VAL A 18 -3.90 -6.64 0.98
N CYS A 19 -3.34 -6.83 2.19
CA CYS A 19 -4.13 -6.93 3.42
C CYS A 19 -4.93 -5.65 3.70
N ASP A 20 -4.31 -4.49 3.61
CA ASP A 20 -4.97 -3.20 3.81
C ASP A 20 -6.14 -3.03 2.83
N GLN A 21 -5.94 -3.34 1.54
CA GLN A 21 -7.00 -3.23 0.54
C GLN A 21 -8.15 -4.23 0.76
N ILE A 22 -7.86 -5.42 1.28
CA ILE A 22 -8.91 -6.39 1.64
C ILE A 22 -9.73 -5.84 2.81
N SER A 23 -9.09 -5.36 3.87
CA SER A 23 -9.78 -4.78 5.03
C SER A 23 -10.62 -3.56 4.65
N ASP A 24 -10.11 -2.68 3.78
CA ASP A 24 -10.84 -1.53 3.25
C ASP A 24 -12.04 -1.94 2.39
N ALA A 25 -11.90 -2.96 1.54
CA ALA A 25 -12.99 -3.47 0.72
C ALA A 25 -14.12 -4.09 1.57
N ILE A 26 -13.77 -4.74 2.68
CA ILE A 26 -14.74 -5.26 3.65
C ILE A 26 -15.48 -4.11 4.34
N LEU A 27 -14.75 -3.07 4.79
CA LEU A 27 -15.34 -1.85 5.34
C LEU A 27 -16.33 -1.22 4.35
N ASP A 28 -15.92 -1.03 3.10
CA ASP A 28 -16.76 -0.46 2.05
C ASP A 28 -18.02 -1.29 1.80
N ALA A 29 -17.91 -2.62 1.80
CA ALA A 29 -19.05 -3.53 1.62
C ALA A 29 -20.10 -3.38 2.74
N TYR A 30 -19.66 -3.29 3.99
CA TYR A 30 -20.56 -3.04 5.12
C TYR A 30 -21.18 -1.65 5.08
N LEU A 31 -20.39 -0.60 4.81
CA LEU A 31 -20.89 0.78 4.73
C LEU A 31 -21.89 0.99 3.58
N ALA A 32 -21.77 0.22 2.50
CA ALA A 32 -22.73 0.26 1.39
C ALA A 32 -24.11 -0.26 1.78
N GLU A 33 -24.21 -1.20 2.72
CA GLU A 33 -25.47 -1.75 3.23
C GLU A 33 -26.00 -1.00 4.45
N ASP A 34 -25.09 -0.58 5.34
CA ASP A 34 -25.39 0.18 6.56
C ASP A 34 -24.32 1.26 6.80
N PRO A 35 -24.63 2.55 6.53
CA PRO A 35 -23.68 3.66 6.75
C PRO A 35 -23.22 3.86 8.20
N ASN A 36 -23.90 3.23 9.16
CA ASN A 36 -23.54 3.31 10.59
C ASN A 36 -22.74 2.10 11.07
N SER A 37 -22.30 1.23 10.16
CA SER A 37 -21.48 0.06 10.49
C SER A 37 -20.21 0.48 11.25
N ARG A 38 -19.88 -0.28 12.28
CA ARG A 38 -18.57 -0.23 12.95
C ARG A 38 -17.80 -1.49 12.58
N VAL A 39 -16.71 -1.31 11.85
CA VAL A 39 -15.95 -2.40 11.24
C VAL A 39 -14.51 -2.35 11.73
N ALA A 40 -14.12 -3.38 12.48
CA ALA A 40 -12.74 -3.64 12.85
C ALA A 40 -12.35 -4.99 12.25
N CYS A 41 -11.74 -4.97 11.08
CA CYS A 41 -11.37 -6.16 10.32
C CYS A 41 -9.88 -6.14 9.99
N GLU A 42 -9.15 -7.08 10.56
CA GLU A 42 -7.74 -7.32 10.27
C GLU A 42 -7.60 -8.45 9.24
N THR A 43 -6.60 -8.31 8.39
CA THR A 43 -6.29 -9.31 7.35
C THR A 43 -4.85 -9.77 7.46
N MET A 44 -4.64 -11.07 7.31
CA MET A 44 -3.32 -11.69 7.16
C MET A 44 -3.30 -12.56 5.92
N ILE A 45 -2.22 -12.49 5.15
CA ILE A 45 -2.01 -13.35 3.98
C ILE A 45 -0.64 -14.02 4.00
N LYS A 46 -0.59 -15.28 3.58
CA LYS A 46 0.67 -16.01 3.36
C LYS A 46 0.46 -17.14 2.37
N ASN A 47 1.39 -17.28 1.42
CA ASN A 47 1.26 -18.22 0.31
C ASN A 47 -0.08 -18.01 -0.43
N ASN A 48 -0.88 -19.06 -0.61
CA ASN A 48 -2.22 -19.00 -1.21
C ASN A 48 -3.34 -19.01 -0.15
N MET A 49 -3.14 -18.35 0.99
CA MET A 49 -4.08 -18.34 2.12
C MET A 49 -4.38 -16.91 2.56
N VAL A 50 -5.66 -16.65 2.84
CA VAL A 50 -6.18 -15.38 3.37
C VAL A 50 -6.94 -15.65 4.65
N PHE A 51 -6.60 -14.92 5.71
CA PHE A 51 -7.29 -14.92 7.00
C PHE A 51 -7.85 -13.53 7.25
N ILE A 52 -9.11 -13.43 7.59
CA ILE A 52 -9.72 -12.22 8.15
C ILE A 52 -10.21 -12.50 9.55
N ALA A 53 -10.02 -11.55 10.45
CA ALA A 53 -10.45 -11.64 11.84
C ALA A 53 -10.83 -10.27 12.37
N GLY A 54 -11.75 -10.23 13.33
CA GLY A 54 -12.13 -8.97 13.97
C GLY A 54 -13.57 -8.95 14.43
N GLU A 55 -14.06 -7.77 14.73
CA GLU A 55 -15.40 -7.53 15.26
C GLU A 55 -16.13 -6.50 14.41
N ILE A 56 -17.38 -6.80 14.07
CA ILE A 56 -18.23 -5.93 13.27
C ILE A 56 -19.60 -5.79 13.94
N THR A 57 -20.10 -4.55 14.02
CA THR A 57 -21.48 -4.24 14.38
C THR A 57 -22.13 -3.54 13.21
N SER A 58 -23.14 -4.16 12.61
CA SER A 58 -23.84 -3.64 11.42
C SER A 58 -25.24 -4.24 11.30
N LEU A 59 -26.13 -3.52 10.65
CA LEU A 59 -27.40 -4.06 10.16
C LEU A 59 -27.26 -4.74 8.78
N GLY A 60 -26.14 -4.48 8.09
CA GLY A 60 -25.76 -5.13 6.84
C GLY A 60 -25.09 -6.49 7.09
N SER A 61 -25.08 -7.34 6.07
CA SER A 61 -24.45 -8.67 6.12
C SER A 61 -23.94 -9.07 4.73
N PRO A 62 -22.94 -8.34 4.19
CA PRO A 62 -22.38 -8.68 2.88
C PRO A 62 -21.68 -10.03 2.90
N ASP A 63 -21.67 -10.72 1.77
CA ASP A 63 -20.86 -11.94 1.60
C ASP A 63 -19.38 -11.54 1.41
N LEU A 64 -18.54 -11.84 2.39
CA LEU A 64 -17.16 -11.36 2.45
C LEU A 64 -16.22 -12.11 1.49
N GLU A 65 -16.46 -13.39 1.23
CA GLU A 65 -15.55 -14.18 0.38
C GLU A 65 -15.47 -13.64 -1.07
N PRO A 66 -16.58 -13.32 -1.75
CA PRO A 66 -16.51 -12.68 -3.07
C PRO A 66 -15.83 -11.30 -3.06
N VAL A 67 -16.00 -10.51 -2.00
CA VAL A 67 -15.34 -9.21 -1.84
C VAL A 67 -13.82 -9.39 -1.78
N VAL A 68 -13.36 -10.31 -0.94
CA VAL A 68 -11.92 -10.62 -0.79
C VAL A 68 -11.33 -11.12 -2.10
N ARG A 69 -11.96 -12.10 -2.74
CA ARG A 69 -11.48 -12.67 -4.02
C ARG A 69 -11.41 -11.62 -5.12
N LYS A 70 -12.45 -10.80 -5.24
CA LYS A 70 -12.47 -9.70 -6.21
C LYS A 70 -11.33 -8.71 -5.98
N THR A 71 -11.09 -8.30 -4.73
CA THR A 71 -10.01 -7.36 -4.37
C THR A 71 -8.65 -7.91 -4.78
N ILE A 72 -8.37 -9.18 -4.49
CA ILE A 72 -7.11 -9.85 -4.86
C ILE A 72 -6.94 -9.88 -6.39
N ASN A 73 -7.99 -10.23 -7.12
CA ASN A 73 -7.97 -10.26 -8.59
C ASN A 73 -7.77 -8.86 -9.20
N ASP A 74 -8.42 -7.83 -8.65
CA ASP A 74 -8.30 -6.43 -9.10
C ASP A 74 -6.88 -5.87 -8.87
N ILE A 75 -6.17 -6.34 -7.83
CA ILE A 75 -4.77 -6.01 -7.59
C ILE A 75 -3.88 -6.58 -8.71
N GLY A 76 -4.22 -7.75 -9.22
CA GLY A 76 -3.50 -8.44 -10.29
C GLY A 76 -3.03 -9.85 -9.94
N TYR A 77 -3.43 -10.39 -8.78
CA TYR A 77 -3.20 -11.78 -8.39
C TYR A 77 -4.34 -12.68 -8.88
N ASN A 78 -4.38 -12.92 -10.19
CA ASN A 78 -5.45 -13.60 -10.90
C ASN A 78 -4.98 -14.82 -11.73
N THR A 79 -3.82 -15.36 -11.39
CA THR A 79 -3.27 -16.59 -12.00
C THR A 79 -2.49 -17.41 -10.96
N ASP A 80 -2.61 -18.73 -11.05
CA ASP A 80 -1.90 -19.66 -10.16
C ASP A 80 -0.36 -19.62 -10.35
N GLU A 81 0.12 -19.09 -11.47
CA GLU A 81 1.56 -18.91 -11.73
C GLU A 81 2.25 -18.03 -10.68
N TYR A 82 1.51 -17.13 -10.01
CA TYR A 82 2.06 -16.27 -8.97
C TYR A 82 2.11 -16.94 -7.59
N GLY A 83 1.52 -18.15 -7.47
CA GLY A 83 1.43 -18.88 -6.21
C GLY A 83 0.48 -18.25 -5.18
N PHE A 84 -0.21 -17.17 -5.56
CA PHE A 84 -1.31 -16.52 -4.86
C PHE A 84 -2.33 -16.05 -5.90
N ASN A 85 -3.58 -16.46 -5.75
CA ASN A 85 -4.63 -16.21 -6.74
C ASN A 85 -5.98 -16.03 -6.05
N GLY A 86 -6.69 -14.93 -6.35
CA GLY A 86 -7.99 -14.61 -5.77
C GLY A 86 -9.05 -15.69 -5.99
N ASP A 87 -8.99 -16.39 -7.13
CA ASP A 87 -9.98 -17.43 -7.44
C ASP A 87 -9.75 -18.75 -6.69
N THR A 88 -8.49 -19.07 -6.34
CA THR A 88 -8.11 -20.37 -5.79
C THR A 88 -7.54 -20.31 -4.37
N CYS A 89 -7.35 -19.13 -3.79
CA CYS A 89 -6.81 -19.00 -2.43
C CYS A 89 -7.75 -19.64 -1.39
N GLU A 90 -7.14 -20.21 -0.35
CA GLU A 90 -7.88 -20.65 0.84
C GLU A 90 -8.32 -19.42 1.64
N PHE A 91 -9.60 -19.36 1.98
CA PHE A 91 -10.18 -18.24 2.73
C PHE A 91 -10.67 -18.71 4.10
N THR A 92 -10.23 -18.03 5.16
CA THR A 92 -10.66 -18.26 6.52
C THR A 92 -11.25 -16.99 7.10
N ASN A 93 -12.50 -17.06 7.53
CA ASN A 93 -13.23 -15.95 8.15
C ASN A 93 -13.41 -16.20 9.66
N LEU A 94 -12.83 -15.33 10.48
CA LEU A 94 -12.92 -15.28 11.93
C LEU A 94 -13.45 -13.91 12.40
N VAL A 95 -14.35 -13.32 11.62
CA VAL A 95 -15.06 -12.08 11.98
C VAL A 95 -16.31 -12.43 12.75
N PHE A 96 -16.50 -11.78 13.90
CA PHE A 96 -17.63 -11.97 14.81
C PHE A 96 -18.33 -10.64 15.13
N GLU A 97 -19.46 -10.71 15.84
CA GLU A 97 -20.09 -9.52 16.43
C GLU A 97 -19.24 -8.96 17.57
N GLN A 98 -19.26 -7.63 17.72
CA GLN A 98 -18.57 -6.96 18.81
C GLN A 98 -19.13 -7.40 20.18
N SER A 99 -18.24 -7.58 21.15
CA SER A 99 -18.62 -7.87 22.53
C SER A 99 -19.61 -6.84 23.09
N PRO A 100 -20.70 -7.27 23.76
CA PRO A 100 -21.62 -6.36 24.43
C PRO A 100 -20.95 -5.42 25.43
N ASP A 101 -19.88 -5.87 26.09
CA ASP A 101 -19.14 -5.06 27.09
C ASP A 101 -18.40 -3.88 26.42
N ILE A 102 -17.98 -4.03 25.19
CA ILE A 102 -17.35 -2.95 24.38
C ILE A 102 -18.45 -2.09 23.75
N SER A 103 -19.48 -2.71 23.19
CA SER A 103 -20.57 -2.06 22.50
C SER A 103 -21.28 -1.00 23.37
N GLN A 104 -21.55 -1.29 24.65
CA GLN A 104 -22.19 -0.35 25.57
C GLN A 104 -21.43 0.98 25.75
N GLY A 105 -20.11 1.00 25.56
CA GLY A 105 -19.29 2.22 25.66
C GLY A 105 -19.27 3.07 24.37
N VAL A 106 -19.84 2.57 23.28
CA VAL A 106 -19.79 3.19 21.94
C VAL A 106 -21.20 3.58 21.47
N THR A 107 -22.21 2.78 21.81
CA THR A 107 -23.59 2.97 21.35
C THR A 107 -24.24 4.15 22.07
N GLU A 108 -24.82 5.10 21.31
CA GLU A 108 -25.56 6.24 21.85
C GLU A 108 -26.76 5.74 22.67
N GLY A 109 -26.91 6.29 23.88
CA GLY A 109 -27.98 5.91 24.79
C GLY A 109 -27.73 4.68 25.65
N GLU A 110 -26.56 4.08 25.58
CA GLU A 110 -26.13 2.92 26.38
C GLU A 110 -24.95 3.27 27.30
N GLY A 111 -24.74 2.47 28.34
CA GLY A 111 -23.63 2.62 29.28
C GLY A 111 -23.77 3.80 30.25
N GLU A 112 -22.65 4.19 30.87
CA GLU A 112 -22.59 5.31 31.82
C GLU A 112 -22.62 6.70 31.15
N ASN A 113 -22.05 6.77 29.92
CA ASN A 113 -22.11 7.97 29.08
C ASN A 113 -23.11 7.74 27.96
N LEU A 114 -24.15 8.56 27.91
CA LEU A 114 -25.22 8.42 26.91
C LEU A 114 -24.87 9.01 25.54
N GLU A 115 -23.76 9.77 25.43
CA GLU A 115 -23.25 10.28 24.16
C GLU A 115 -22.43 9.19 23.44
N GLN A 116 -22.40 9.25 22.10
CA GLN A 116 -21.61 8.31 21.30
C GLN A 116 -20.13 8.36 21.68
N GLY A 117 -19.56 7.23 22.07
CA GLY A 117 -18.15 7.07 22.37
C GLY A 117 -17.31 6.68 21.14
N ALA A 118 -15.99 6.71 21.30
CA ALA A 118 -15.04 6.38 20.23
C ALA A 118 -14.63 4.89 20.17
N GLY A 119 -14.97 4.11 21.18
CA GLY A 119 -14.59 2.67 21.27
C GLY A 119 -13.13 2.41 21.63
N ASP A 120 -12.21 3.35 21.36
CA ASP A 120 -10.79 3.25 21.70
C ASP A 120 -10.18 4.66 21.87
N GLN A 121 -8.95 4.70 22.34
CA GLN A 121 -8.14 5.90 22.40
C GLN A 121 -7.79 6.39 20.98
N GLY A 122 -7.65 7.70 20.78
CA GLY A 122 -7.29 8.28 19.50
C GLY A 122 -6.30 9.43 19.63
N LEU A 123 -5.31 9.45 18.73
CA LEU A 123 -4.36 10.55 18.56
C LEU A 123 -4.11 10.73 17.06
N MET A 124 -4.28 11.95 16.57
CA MET A 124 -4.16 12.27 15.16
C MET A 124 -3.05 13.29 14.93
N PHE A 125 -2.28 13.10 13.87
CA PHE A 125 -1.31 14.06 13.36
C PHE A 125 -1.71 14.50 11.95
N GLY A 126 -1.59 15.79 11.68
CA GLY A 126 -1.77 16.36 10.35
C GLY A 126 -0.50 17.10 9.92
N TYR A 127 -0.12 16.95 8.66
CA TYR A 127 1.02 17.65 8.07
C TYR A 127 0.73 17.99 6.61
N ALA A 128 1.16 19.18 6.18
CA ALA A 128 1.13 19.59 4.78
C ALA A 128 2.33 20.51 4.48
N CYS A 129 2.82 20.46 3.25
CA CYS A 129 3.86 21.34 2.74
C CYS A 129 3.54 21.76 1.30
N THR A 130 4.32 22.68 0.75
CA THR A 130 4.11 23.22 -0.62
C THR A 130 5.09 22.63 -1.63
N GLU A 131 5.69 21.49 -1.34
CA GLU A 131 6.67 20.85 -2.23
C GLU A 131 6.02 20.20 -3.47
N THR A 132 4.76 19.80 -3.34
CA THR A 132 3.99 19.14 -4.40
C THR A 132 2.58 19.69 -4.48
N GLU A 133 1.90 19.47 -5.61
CA GLU A 133 0.48 19.85 -5.78
C GLU A 133 -0.46 19.12 -4.82
N SER A 134 -0.07 17.91 -4.40
CA SER A 134 -0.80 17.11 -3.41
C SER A 134 -0.63 17.62 -1.98
N LEU A 135 0.20 18.65 -1.75
CA LEU A 135 0.62 19.18 -0.45
C LEU A 135 1.36 18.15 0.42
N MET A 136 1.85 17.09 -0.20
CA MET A 136 2.66 16.05 0.44
C MET A 136 4.15 16.31 0.25
N PRO A 137 5.02 15.82 1.16
CA PRO A 137 6.47 15.89 0.97
C PRO A 137 6.91 15.19 -0.31
N LEU A 138 7.85 15.79 -1.05
CA LEU A 138 8.30 15.29 -2.33
C LEU A 138 8.84 13.85 -2.30
N PRO A 139 9.62 13.40 -1.30
CA PRO A 139 10.16 12.04 -1.29
C PRO A 139 9.07 10.97 -1.27
N ILE A 140 8.02 11.16 -0.46
CA ILE A 140 6.92 10.20 -0.39
C ILE A 140 6.00 10.29 -1.61
N ASP A 141 5.71 11.50 -2.10
CA ASP A 141 4.87 11.70 -3.30
C ASP A 141 5.50 11.01 -4.52
N LEU A 142 6.79 11.22 -4.77
CA LEU A 142 7.49 10.54 -5.86
C LEU A 142 7.54 9.01 -5.67
N SER A 143 7.76 8.56 -4.44
CA SER A 143 7.75 7.13 -4.14
C SER A 143 6.39 6.50 -4.46
N HIS A 144 5.29 7.15 -4.07
CA HIS A 144 3.93 6.70 -4.43
C HIS A 144 3.69 6.68 -5.93
N ARG A 145 4.08 7.74 -6.62
CA ARG A 145 3.90 7.86 -8.08
C ARG A 145 4.66 6.79 -8.85
N LEU A 146 5.86 6.39 -8.38
CA LEU A 146 6.64 5.33 -9.01
C LEU A 146 5.93 3.96 -8.93
N VAL A 147 5.47 3.55 -7.74
CA VAL A 147 4.77 2.25 -7.59
C VAL A 147 3.38 2.28 -8.21
N LYS A 148 2.71 3.43 -8.22
CA LYS A 148 1.45 3.60 -8.95
C LYS A 148 1.68 3.43 -10.46
N LYS A 149 2.69 4.08 -11.03
CA LYS A 149 3.02 3.95 -12.45
C LYS A 149 3.42 2.51 -12.81
N GLN A 150 4.15 1.81 -11.93
CA GLN A 150 4.45 0.38 -12.10
C GLN A 150 3.17 -0.45 -12.22
N ALA A 151 2.22 -0.26 -11.30
CA ALA A 151 0.94 -0.96 -11.33
C ALA A 151 0.12 -0.61 -12.58
N ASP A 152 0.10 0.67 -13.00
CA ASP A 152 -0.62 1.12 -14.20
C ASP A 152 -0.07 0.43 -15.47
N VAL A 153 1.26 0.43 -15.67
CA VAL A 153 1.87 -0.20 -16.88
C VAL A 153 1.79 -1.73 -16.85
N MET A 154 1.70 -2.34 -15.69
CA MET A 154 1.40 -3.76 -15.54
C MET A 154 -0.04 -4.07 -15.94
N LYS A 155 -1.01 -3.35 -15.36
CA LYS A 155 -2.45 -3.59 -15.57
C LYS A 155 -2.90 -3.31 -16.99
N ASN A 156 -2.32 -2.31 -17.67
CA ASN A 156 -2.64 -2.01 -19.05
C ASN A 156 -1.86 -2.87 -20.08
N GLY A 157 -0.97 -3.75 -19.61
CA GLY A 157 -0.21 -4.68 -20.44
C GLY A 157 0.92 -4.07 -21.25
N GLU A 158 1.35 -2.83 -20.93
CA GLU A 158 2.50 -2.19 -21.58
C GLU A 158 3.81 -2.92 -21.31
N ILE A 159 3.93 -3.53 -20.12
CA ILE A 159 5.05 -4.39 -19.73
C ILE A 159 4.49 -5.71 -19.20
N LYS A 160 4.47 -6.72 -20.07
CA LYS A 160 3.79 -8.01 -19.81
C LYS A 160 4.48 -8.89 -18.76
N TRP A 161 5.77 -8.71 -18.56
CA TRP A 161 6.54 -9.48 -17.59
C TRP A 161 6.52 -8.91 -16.18
N LEU A 162 5.90 -7.74 -15.94
CA LEU A 162 5.70 -7.20 -14.60
C LEU A 162 4.73 -8.06 -13.79
N ARG A 163 4.97 -8.09 -12.49
CA ARG A 163 4.14 -8.75 -11.48
C ARG A 163 3.69 -7.72 -10.44
N PRO A 164 2.67 -8.03 -9.60
CA PRO A 164 2.03 -7.03 -8.75
C PRO A 164 2.92 -6.41 -7.67
N ASP A 165 3.88 -7.16 -7.10
CA ASP A 165 4.70 -6.69 -5.98
C ASP A 165 5.82 -5.74 -6.44
N ALA A 166 5.90 -4.58 -5.82
CA ALA A 166 6.97 -3.61 -6.06
C ALA A 166 7.20 -2.71 -4.84
N LYS A 167 8.42 -2.18 -4.76
CA LYS A 167 8.85 -1.19 -3.75
C LYS A 167 9.62 -0.09 -4.42
N SER A 168 9.41 1.14 -3.96
CA SER A 168 10.18 2.31 -4.39
C SER A 168 10.78 3.04 -3.20
N GLN A 169 11.87 3.77 -3.47
CA GLN A 169 12.49 4.68 -2.51
C GLN A 169 13.05 5.87 -3.26
N VAL A 170 12.83 7.06 -2.75
CA VAL A 170 13.37 8.31 -3.31
C VAL A 170 14.11 9.08 -2.23
N SER A 171 15.33 9.49 -2.55
CA SER A 171 16.19 10.31 -1.68
C SER A 171 16.35 11.69 -2.31
N VAL A 172 15.80 12.69 -1.64
CA VAL A 172 15.80 14.10 -2.07
C VAL A 172 16.91 14.86 -1.37
N ILE A 173 17.64 15.69 -2.11
CA ILE A 173 18.65 16.62 -1.59
C ILE A 173 17.95 17.95 -1.31
N TYR A 174 18.03 18.40 -0.08
CA TYR A 174 17.56 19.70 0.37
C TYR A 174 18.70 20.65 0.67
N SER A 175 18.46 21.95 0.49
CA SER A 175 19.33 23.00 0.96
C SER A 175 19.55 22.95 2.49
N ASP A 176 20.57 23.63 2.99
CA ASP A 176 20.93 23.67 4.43
C ASP A 176 19.77 24.08 5.34
N ASP A 177 18.90 24.98 4.87
CA ASP A 177 17.74 25.45 5.62
C ASP A 177 16.50 24.55 5.46
N GLY A 178 16.63 23.49 4.68
CA GLY A 178 15.56 22.51 4.45
C GLY A 178 14.38 23.00 3.62
N LYS A 179 14.48 24.13 2.94
CA LYS A 179 13.35 24.77 2.25
C LYS A 179 13.38 24.61 0.74
N THR A 180 14.54 24.35 0.16
CA THR A 180 14.71 24.26 -1.28
C THR A 180 15.13 22.85 -1.67
N ILE A 181 14.46 22.28 -2.66
CA ILE A 181 14.84 21.02 -3.28
C ILE A 181 15.96 21.31 -4.29
N GLU A 182 17.11 20.66 -4.11
CA GLU A 182 18.29 20.82 -4.97
C GLU A 182 18.38 19.71 -6.04
N GLY A 183 17.66 18.60 -5.86
CA GLY A 183 17.62 17.48 -6.78
C GLY A 183 17.45 16.14 -6.06
N LEU A 184 17.69 15.04 -6.78
CA LEU A 184 17.61 13.69 -6.23
C LEU A 184 19.00 13.09 -6.04
N SER A 185 19.24 12.50 -4.88
CA SER A 185 20.44 11.70 -4.60
C SER A 185 20.30 10.27 -5.13
N ALA A 186 19.11 9.67 -4.95
CA ALA A 186 18.86 8.33 -5.41
C ALA A 186 17.38 8.08 -5.71
N VAL A 187 17.13 7.20 -6.70
CA VAL A 187 15.83 6.58 -6.99
C VAL A 187 16.04 5.07 -7.00
N VAL A 188 15.26 4.36 -6.20
CA VAL A 188 15.27 2.89 -6.16
C VAL A 188 13.89 2.38 -6.56
N LEU A 189 13.84 1.42 -7.48
CA LEU A 189 12.63 0.68 -7.81
C LEU A 189 12.95 -0.81 -7.89
N SER A 190 12.35 -1.59 -6.99
CA SER A 190 12.37 -3.04 -7.02
C SER A 190 11.00 -3.53 -7.43
N THR A 191 10.92 -4.28 -8.52
CA THR A 191 9.65 -4.81 -9.05
C THR A 191 9.75 -6.29 -9.33
N GLN A 192 8.72 -7.04 -8.93
CA GLN A 192 8.57 -8.45 -9.23
C GLN A 192 8.37 -8.61 -10.75
N HIS A 193 8.95 -9.67 -11.30
CA HIS A 193 8.98 -9.91 -12.73
C HIS A 193 8.97 -11.41 -13.09
N ASP A 194 8.65 -11.70 -14.34
CA ASP A 194 8.79 -13.04 -14.92
C ASP A 194 10.26 -13.53 -14.88
N GLU A 195 10.45 -14.82 -14.72
CA GLU A 195 11.80 -15.42 -14.67
C GLU A 195 12.57 -15.34 -16.00
N ASN A 196 11.84 -15.22 -17.12
CA ASN A 196 12.41 -15.27 -18.47
C ASN A 196 12.88 -13.91 -19.00
N VAL A 197 12.71 -12.81 -18.25
CA VAL A 197 13.15 -11.47 -18.64
C VAL A 197 14.59 -11.20 -18.18
N SER A 198 15.41 -10.60 -19.05
CA SER A 198 16.78 -10.23 -18.70
C SER A 198 16.85 -8.99 -17.81
N GLN A 199 17.92 -8.86 -17.00
CA GLN A 199 18.13 -7.67 -16.17
C GLN A 199 18.34 -6.40 -17.00
N GLU A 200 18.92 -6.51 -18.18
CA GLU A 200 19.10 -5.41 -19.14
C GLU A 200 17.75 -4.90 -19.63
N GLU A 201 16.85 -5.79 -20.00
CA GLU A 201 15.50 -5.45 -20.42
C GLU A 201 14.70 -4.81 -19.29
N ILE A 202 14.76 -5.39 -18.08
CA ILE A 202 14.12 -4.81 -16.87
C ILE A 202 14.60 -3.37 -16.67
N LYS A 203 15.90 -3.13 -16.62
CA LYS A 203 16.46 -1.79 -16.43
C LYS A 203 16.04 -0.82 -17.51
N SER A 204 16.07 -1.23 -18.77
CA SER A 204 15.71 -0.38 -19.91
C SER A 204 14.23 0.00 -19.89
N GLU A 205 13.34 -0.96 -19.76
CA GLU A 205 11.88 -0.74 -19.80
C GLU A 205 11.39 0.02 -18.56
N VAL A 206 11.86 -0.33 -17.39
CA VAL A 206 11.52 0.37 -16.13
C VAL A 206 11.98 1.83 -16.18
N MET A 207 13.22 2.09 -16.64
CA MET A 207 13.70 3.44 -16.80
C MET A 207 12.81 4.23 -17.75
N LYS A 208 12.50 3.67 -18.91
CA LYS A 208 11.76 4.36 -19.98
C LYS A 208 10.28 4.58 -19.66
N LYS A 209 9.62 3.55 -19.09
CA LYS A 209 8.15 3.54 -18.96
C LYS A 209 7.65 3.89 -17.55
N ILE A 210 8.52 3.81 -16.54
CA ILE A 210 8.14 4.07 -15.16
C ILE A 210 8.89 5.28 -14.60
N ILE A 211 10.22 5.27 -14.56
CA ILE A 211 11.00 6.31 -13.87
C ILE A 211 10.93 7.64 -14.62
N LYS A 212 11.30 7.69 -15.89
CA LYS A 212 11.29 8.93 -16.67
C LYS A 212 9.93 9.63 -16.78
N PRO A 213 8.80 8.93 -16.90
CA PRO A 213 7.49 9.59 -16.91
C PRO A 213 7.05 10.15 -15.55
N VAL A 214 7.67 9.73 -14.46
CA VAL A 214 7.30 10.12 -13.09
C VAL A 214 8.24 11.16 -12.52
N VAL A 215 9.54 11.01 -12.73
CA VAL A 215 10.58 11.87 -12.17
C VAL A 215 10.92 12.97 -13.16
N PRO A 216 10.70 14.26 -12.85
CA PRO A 216 11.09 15.38 -13.69
C PRO A 216 12.60 15.40 -13.95
N ASP A 217 12.97 15.69 -15.19
CA ASP A 217 14.37 15.69 -15.63
C ASP A 217 15.23 16.71 -14.87
N GLU A 218 14.64 17.85 -14.44
CA GLU A 218 15.33 18.90 -13.69
C GLU A 218 15.80 18.45 -12.28
N TRP A 219 15.24 17.36 -11.75
CA TRP A 219 15.68 16.80 -10.45
C TRP A 219 16.69 15.67 -10.60
N ILE A 220 16.91 15.17 -11.81
CA ILE A 220 17.91 14.15 -12.11
C ILE A 220 19.25 14.84 -12.37
N LEU A 221 20.13 14.80 -11.39
CA LEU A 221 21.49 15.34 -11.49
C LEU A 221 22.43 14.30 -12.11
N ASP A 222 23.60 14.73 -12.59
CA ASP A 222 24.67 13.80 -13.04
C ASP A 222 25.13 12.84 -11.93
N SER A 223 24.95 13.25 -10.68
CA SER A 223 25.28 12.46 -9.48
C SER A 223 24.13 11.59 -8.97
N THR A 224 22.94 11.68 -9.57
CA THR A 224 21.78 10.88 -9.12
C THR A 224 21.99 9.41 -9.42
N ASN A 225 21.88 8.58 -8.38
CA ASN A 225 21.95 7.13 -8.53
C ASN A 225 20.57 6.53 -8.80
N ILE A 226 20.44 5.74 -9.88
CA ILE A 226 19.19 5.03 -10.19
C ILE A 226 19.44 3.54 -10.06
N TYR A 227 18.69 2.91 -9.15
CA TYR A 227 18.80 1.48 -8.83
C TYR A 227 17.50 0.78 -9.23
N ILE A 228 17.58 -0.13 -10.20
CA ILE A 228 16.46 -0.96 -10.65
C ILE A 228 16.81 -2.42 -10.34
N ASN A 229 16.00 -3.06 -9.50
CA ASN A 229 16.24 -4.42 -8.99
C ASN A 229 17.71 -4.63 -8.56
N PRO A 230 18.23 -3.83 -7.62
CA PRO A 230 19.67 -3.82 -7.29
C PRO A 230 20.18 -5.17 -6.74
N THR A 231 19.30 -6.00 -6.20
CA THR A 231 19.63 -7.35 -5.71
C THR A 231 19.61 -8.42 -6.79
N GLY A 232 19.23 -8.05 -8.04
CA GLY A 232 19.13 -8.96 -9.17
C GLY A 232 17.71 -9.48 -9.37
N LYS A 233 17.49 -10.80 -9.30
CA LYS A 233 16.18 -11.42 -9.54
C LYS A 233 15.19 -11.10 -8.43
N PHE A 234 13.95 -10.74 -8.86
CA PHE A 234 12.80 -10.61 -7.99
C PHE A 234 11.60 -11.36 -8.62
N VAL A 235 11.73 -12.68 -8.75
CA VAL A 235 10.71 -13.56 -9.33
C VAL A 235 9.72 -14.02 -8.24
N ILE A 236 10.23 -14.46 -7.10
CA ILE A 236 9.41 -14.81 -5.93
C ILE A 236 9.10 -13.54 -5.16
N GLY A 237 7.84 -13.15 -5.12
CA GLY A 237 7.35 -11.97 -4.44
C GLY A 237 5.90 -12.15 -3.97
N GLY A 238 5.26 -11.07 -3.57
CA GLY A 238 3.91 -11.11 -3.03
C GLY A 238 3.79 -12.01 -1.81
N PRO A 239 2.58 -12.55 -1.52
CA PRO A 239 2.33 -13.40 -0.34
C PRO A 239 3.15 -14.69 -0.28
N VAL A 240 3.68 -15.16 -1.41
CA VAL A 240 4.59 -16.31 -1.46
C VAL A 240 5.95 -15.92 -0.88
N GLY A 241 6.45 -14.74 -1.22
CA GLY A 241 7.74 -14.25 -0.75
C GLY A 241 7.72 -13.79 0.71
N ASP A 242 6.69 -13.06 1.11
CA ASP A 242 6.59 -12.45 2.43
C ASP A 242 5.16 -12.54 2.99
N CYS A 243 5.03 -12.51 4.30
CA CYS A 243 3.74 -12.49 5.00
C CYS A 243 3.18 -11.07 5.03
N GLY A 244 1.92 -10.90 4.59
CA GLY A 244 1.19 -9.64 4.71
C GLY A 244 0.33 -9.58 5.97
N LEU A 245 0.22 -8.38 6.52
CA LEU A 245 -0.63 -8.07 7.65
C LEU A 245 -1.11 -6.61 7.55
N THR A 246 -2.37 -6.35 7.91
CA THR A 246 -2.93 -4.99 8.00
C THR A 246 -2.13 -4.10 8.95
N GLY A 247 -2.10 -2.79 8.64
CA GLY A 247 -1.50 -1.78 9.51
C GLY A 247 0.03 -1.81 9.63
N ARG A 248 0.75 -2.48 8.72
CA ARG A 248 2.22 -2.56 8.73
C ARG A 248 2.91 -1.58 7.78
N LYS A 249 2.18 -0.69 7.14
CA LYS A 249 2.72 0.32 6.23
C LYS A 249 2.36 1.76 6.63
N ILE A 250 2.27 2.00 7.94
CA ILE A 250 1.83 3.29 8.50
C ILE A 250 2.67 4.49 8.05
N ILE A 251 3.97 4.32 7.82
CA ILE A 251 4.84 5.40 7.31
C ILE A 251 4.56 5.68 5.84
N VAL A 252 4.30 4.63 5.04
CA VAL A 252 3.88 4.74 3.64
C VAL A 252 2.50 5.42 3.55
N ASP A 253 1.61 5.10 4.47
CA ASP A 253 0.23 5.60 4.50
C ASP A 253 0.10 7.03 5.06
N THR A 254 1.20 7.59 5.61
CA THR A 254 1.22 8.92 6.19
C THR A 254 2.19 9.84 5.43
N TYR A 255 3.23 10.33 6.06
CA TYR A 255 4.05 11.41 5.50
C TYR A 255 5.48 10.97 5.13
N GLY A 256 5.72 9.65 4.98
CA GLY A 256 7.03 9.11 4.59
C GLY A 256 8.15 9.40 5.59
N GLY A 257 7.82 9.64 6.86
CA GLY A 257 8.76 9.97 7.91
C GLY A 257 9.06 11.49 8.06
N MET A 258 8.53 12.36 7.16
CA MET A 258 8.74 13.81 7.24
C MET A 258 8.02 14.42 8.45
N ALA A 259 6.92 13.84 8.87
CA ALA A 259 6.17 14.24 10.06
C ALA A 259 5.80 13.03 10.93
N ARG A 260 5.30 13.31 12.11
CA ARG A 260 4.79 12.29 13.04
C ARG A 260 3.53 11.62 12.49
N HIS A 261 3.27 10.44 12.99
CA HIS A 261 2.10 9.62 12.64
C HIS A 261 1.52 8.99 13.91
#